data_cb6f3032c35ab27af9d802a298eeb192
#
_entry.id   cb6f3032c35ab27af9d802a298eeb192
#
_cell.length_a   1.000
_cell.length_b   1.000
_cell.length_c   1.000
_cell.angle_alpha   90.00
_cell.angle_beta   90.00
_cell.angle_gamma   90.00
#
_symmetry.space_group_name_H-M   'P 1'
#
loop_
_entity.id
_entity.type
_entity.pdbx_description
1 polymer ?
#
loop_
_entity_poly.entity_id
_entity_poly.type
_entity_poly.pdbx_seq_one_letter_code
_entity_poly.pdbx_strand_id
1 'polypeptide(L)'
;RLGKMTQGADFGAFVAEATDGAIAGWIHVFGVRFLQEDAFAEISGLVVGANSQGQGVGKALLEAAEKWARENGYTGIYVRSNTKRSQAPPFYEGRGYNTVKTQYVFHKGF
;
A
#
# COMPACT_ATOMS: atom_id res chain seq x y z
N ARG A 1 -4.46 -14.01 9.00
CA ARG A 1 -3.42 -14.69 8.25
C ARG A 1 -3.08 -13.90 6.99
N LEU A 2 -1.83 -13.64 6.78
CA LEU A 2 -1.34 -12.92 5.62
C LEU A 2 -0.96 -13.89 4.52
N GLY A 3 -1.40 -13.61 3.29
CA GLY A 3 -1.07 -14.44 2.13
C GLY A 3 -0.81 -13.61 0.89
N LYS A 4 -0.18 -14.23 -0.10
CA LYS A 4 0.05 -13.62 -1.41
C LYS A 4 -1.05 -14.01 -2.37
N MET A 5 -1.63 -13.03 -3.09
CA MET A 5 -2.46 -13.32 -4.26
C MET A 5 -1.58 -13.54 -5.47
N THR A 6 -0.68 -12.59 -5.73
CA THR A 6 0.24 -12.66 -6.84
C THR A 6 1.42 -11.73 -6.55
N GLN A 7 2.56 -12.02 -7.17
CA GLN A 7 3.77 -11.26 -6.94
C GLN A 7 4.70 -11.40 -8.13
N GLY A 8 5.39 -10.30 -8.45
CA GLY A 8 6.48 -10.26 -9.42
C GLY A 8 7.49 -9.24 -8.98
N ALA A 9 8.49 -8.93 -9.84
CA ALA A 9 9.48 -7.89 -9.55
C ALA A 9 8.89 -6.49 -9.66
N ASP A 10 7.81 -6.32 -10.45
CA ASP A 10 7.21 -5.03 -10.73
C ASP A 10 5.92 -4.76 -9.96
N PHE A 11 5.34 -5.77 -9.35
CA PHE A 11 4.13 -5.59 -8.57
C PHE A 11 3.99 -6.65 -7.49
N GLY A 12 3.19 -6.35 -6.48
CA GLY A 12 2.80 -7.29 -5.45
C GLY A 12 1.38 -7.04 -5.01
N ALA A 13 0.66 -8.12 -4.73
CA ALA A 13 -0.68 -8.04 -4.15
C ALA A 13 -0.75 -9.04 -2.99
N PHE A 14 -1.22 -8.56 -1.85
CA PHE A 14 -1.26 -9.36 -0.63
C PHE A 14 -2.65 -9.25 -0.02
N VAL A 15 -3.10 -10.35 0.57
CA VAL A 15 -4.38 -10.39 1.27
C VAL A 15 -4.16 -10.80 2.71
N ALA A 16 -5.02 -10.33 3.58
CA ALA A 16 -5.10 -10.79 4.96
C ALA A 16 -6.43 -11.54 5.11
N GLU A 17 -6.36 -12.75 5.69
CA GLU A 17 -7.55 -13.56 5.93
C GLU A 17 -7.88 -13.54 7.41
N ALA A 18 -9.17 -13.44 7.73
CA ALA A 18 -9.66 -13.63 9.08
C ALA A 18 -9.63 -15.12 9.45
N THR A 19 -9.83 -15.41 10.73
CA THR A 19 -9.79 -16.78 11.22
C THR A 19 -10.85 -17.69 10.60
N ASP A 20 -11.95 -17.11 10.11
CA ASP A 20 -13.02 -17.86 9.43
C ASP A 20 -12.77 -18.05 7.93
N GLY A 21 -11.61 -17.60 7.42
CA GLY A 21 -11.27 -17.70 6.01
C GLY A 21 -11.74 -16.55 5.14
N ALA A 22 -12.53 -15.64 5.69
CA ALA A 22 -12.96 -14.46 4.94
C ALA A 22 -11.79 -13.50 4.75
N ILE A 23 -11.83 -12.71 3.66
CA ILE A 23 -10.80 -11.73 3.39
C ILE A 23 -11.02 -10.51 4.30
N ALA A 24 -10.03 -10.25 5.17
CA ALA A 24 -10.07 -9.11 6.08
C ALA A 24 -9.55 -7.83 5.44
N GLY A 25 -8.70 -7.93 4.42
CA GLY A 25 -8.17 -6.77 3.72
C GLY A 25 -7.21 -7.18 2.62
N TRP A 26 -6.80 -6.18 1.83
CA TRP A 26 -5.81 -6.40 0.76
C TRP A 26 -5.01 -5.13 0.52
N ILE A 27 -3.82 -5.31 -0.07
CA ILE A 27 -2.96 -4.21 -0.51
C ILE A 27 -2.37 -4.55 -1.88
N HIS A 28 -2.26 -3.56 -2.72
CA HIS A 28 -1.62 -3.65 -4.02
C HIS A 28 -0.52 -2.62 -4.13
N VAL A 29 0.68 -3.06 -4.51
CA VAL A 29 1.86 -2.23 -4.63
C VAL A 29 2.52 -2.52 -5.97
N PHE A 30 3.10 -1.51 -6.58
CA PHE A 30 3.80 -1.67 -7.87
C PHE A 30 5.08 -0.84 -7.86
N GLY A 31 6.00 -1.21 -8.74
CA GLY A 31 7.27 -0.52 -8.88
C GLY A 31 7.21 0.57 -9.94
N VAL A 32 7.90 1.67 -9.68
CA VAL A 32 8.08 2.77 -10.62
C VAL A 32 9.57 2.93 -10.85
N ARG A 33 10.00 2.78 -12.11
CA ARG A 33 11.42 2.88 -12.47
C ARG A 33 11.60 3.93 -13.56
N PHE A 34 12.49 4.87 -13.30
CA PHE A 34 12.87 5.90 -14.26
C PHE A 34 14.32 5.68 -14.68
N LEU A 35 14.66 6.15 -15.87
CA LEU A 35 16.01 5.96 -16.41
C LEU A 35 17.10 6.67 -15.61
N GLN A 36 16.77 7.76 -14.94
CA GLN A 36 17.75 8.62 -14.28
C GLN A 36 17.48 8.80 -12.78
N GLU A 37 16.55 8.04 -12.22
CA GLU A 37 16.17 8.18 -10.83
C GLU A 37 16.15 6.81 -10.16
N ASP A 38 16.27 6.81 -8.84
CA ASP A 38 16.13 5.58 -8.06
C ASP A 38 14.72 5.02 -8.23
N ALA A 39 14.63 3.71 -8.30
CA ALA A 39 13.34 3.03 -8.37
C ALA A 39 12.64 3.13 -7.02
N PHE A 40 11.34 3.38 -7.05
CA PHE A 40 10.52 3.39 -5.84
C PHE A 40 9.24 2.58 -6.07
N ALA A 41 8.63 2.15 -4.97
CA ALA A 41 7.35 1.46 -5.02
C ALA A 41 6.21 2.43 -4.72
N GLU A 42 5.03 2.10 -5.20
CA GLU A 42 3.84 2.90 -4.93
C GLU A 42 2.68 1.99 -4.56
N ILE A 43 2.00 2.32 -3.47
CA ILE A 43 0.80 1.61 -3.07
C ILE A 43 -0.37 2.19 -3.86
N SER A 44 -1.03 1.35 -4.64
CA SER A 44 -2.18 1.75 -5.44
C SER A 44 -3.50 1.52 -4.73
N GLY A 45 -3.53 0.67 -3.72
CA GLY A 45 -4.74 0.41 -2.95
C GLY A 45 -4.44 -0.33 -1.66
N LEU A 46 -5.12 0.06 -0.61
CA LEU A 46 -5.11 -0.63 0.68
C LEU A 46 -6.53 -0.57 1.23
N VAL A 47 -7.12 -1.74 1.43
CA VAL A 47 -8.48 -1.85 1.93
C VAL A 47 -8.50 -2.80 3.12
N VAL A 48 -9.15 -2.38 4.18
CA VAL A 48 -9.41 -3.21 5.37
C VAL A 48 -10.91 -3.27 5.57
N GLY A 49 -11.46 -4.47 5.70
CA GLY A 49 -12.88 -4.68 5.91
C GLY A 49 -13.36 -4.00 7.20
N ALA A 50 -14.62 -3.56 7.20
CA ALA A 50 -15.18 -2.80 8.32
C ALA A 50 -15.09 -3.58 9.64
N ASN A 51 -15.26 -4.90 9.61
CA ASN A 51 -15.20 -5.73 10.82
C ASN A 51 -13.76 -6.05 11.25
N SER A 52 -12.78 -5.66 10.47
CA SER A 52 -11.37 -5.98 10.74
C SER A 52 -10.53 -4.75 11.07
N GLN A 53 -11.13 -3.57 11.05
CA GLN A 53 -10.42 -2.35 11.41
C GLN A 53 -10.05 -2.35 12.88
N GLY A 54 -8.89 -1.80 13.20
CA GLY A 54 -8.39 -1.77 14.57
C GLY A 54 -7.73 -3.06 15.04
N GLN A 55 -7.61 -4.07 14.18
CA GLN A 55 -7.01 -5.37 14.53
C GLN A 55 -5.60 -5.56 13.97
N GLY A 56 -4.98 -4.49 13.48
CA GLY A 56 -3.63 -4.55 12.94
C GLY A 56 -3.54 -5.09 11.51
N VAL A 57 -4.65 -5.26 10.82
CA VAL A 57 -4.69 -5.78 9.45
C VAL A 57 -4.00 -4.81 8.49
N GLY A 58 -4.33 -3.52 8.57
CA GLY A 58 -3.70 -2.51 7.71
C GLY A 58 -2.20 -2.42 7.93
N LYS A 59 -1.76 -2.50 9.18
CA LYS A 59 -0.34 -2.49 9.52
C LYS A 59 0.37 -3.71 8.92
N ALA A 60 -0.21 -4.90 9.05
CA ALA A 60 0.39 -6.11 8.52
C ALA A 60 0.49 -6.08 7.00
N LEU A 61 -0.55 -5.59 6.32
CA LEU A 61 -0.54 -5.45 4.87
C LEU A 61 0.52 -4.44 4.41
N LEU A 62 0.62 -3.31 5.10
CA LEU A 62 1.62 -2.30 4.78
C LEU A 62 3.03 -2.84 4.97
N GLU A 63 3.28 -3.57 6.04
CA GLU A 63 4.58 -4.20 6.28
C GLU A 63 4.93 -5.21 5.19
N ALA A 64 3.95 -5.96 4.68
CA ALA A 64 4.16 -6.90 3.59
C ALA A 64 4.57 -6.17 2.31
N ALA A 65 3.93 -5.05 2.00
CA ALA A 65 4.29 -4.25 0.84
C ALA A 65 5.69 -3.66 0.98
N GLU A 66 6.04 -3.18 2.16
CA GLU A 66 7.38 -2.64 2.43
C GLU A 66 8.46 -3.70 2.31
N LYS A 67 8.19 -4.90 2.81
CA LYS A 67 9.13 -6.02 2.68
C LYS A 67 9.34 -6.38 1.21
N TRP A 68 8.25 -6.47 0.45
CA TRP A 68 8.32 -6.74 -0.98
C TRP A 68 9.18 -5.67 -1.69
N ALA A 69 8.95 -4.39 -1.36
CA ALA A 69 9.70 -3.29 -1.99
C ALA A 69 11.19 -3.42 -1.69
N ARG A 70 11.56 -3.67 -0.44
CA ARG A 70 12.97 -3.85 -0.08
C ARG A 70 13.59 -5.05 -0.77
N GLU A 71 12.88 -6.17 -0.84
CA GLU A 71 13.38 -7.40 -1.46
C GLU A 71 13.57 -7.26 -2.97
N ASN A 72 12.85 -6.36 -3.59
CA ASN A 72 12.94 -6.11 -5.03
C ASN A 72 13.78 -4.87 -5.39
N GLY A 73 14.52 -4.33 -4.42
CA GLY A 73 15.51 -3.30 -4.69
C GLY A 73 14.97 -1.88 -4.77
N TYR A 74 13.74 -1.64 -4.36
CA TYR A 74 13.19 -0.29 -4.33
C TYR A 74 13.71 0.46 -3.12
N THR A 75 14.04 1.74 -3.30
CA THR A 75 14.68 2.56 -2.26
C THR A 75 13.69 3.29 -1.38
N GLY A 76 12.43 3.31 -1.76
CA GLY A 76 11.39 3.97 -0.99
C GLY A 76 10.02 3.52 -1.43
N ILE A 77 9.01 3.95 -0.71
CA ILE A 77 7.64 3.60 -1.00
C ILE A 77 6.76 4.83 -0.81
N TYR A 78 5.87 5.06 -1.78
CA TYR A 78 4.92 6.16 -1.77
C TYR A 78 3.52 5.62 -1.63
N VAL A 79 2.65 6.39 -1.00
CA VAL A 79 1.22 6.14 -0.99
C VAL A 79 0.50 7.44 -1.33
N ARG A 80 -0.49 7.34 -2.21
CA ARG A 80 -1.33 8.48 -2.57
C ARG A 80 -2.66 8.31 -1.87
N SER A 81 -2.90 9.14 -0.87
CA SER A 81 -4.11 9.08 -0.06
C SER A 81 -5.12 10.11 -0.55
N ASN A 82 -6.38 9.71 -0.58
CA ASN A 82 -7.47 10.63 -0.85
C ASN A 82 -7.65 11.53 0.39
N THR A 83 -7.53 12.84 0.19
CA THR A 83 -7.64 13.83 1.27
C THR A 83 -9.02 13.86 1.94
N LYS A 84 -10.03 13.27 1.32
CA LYS A 84 -11.36 13.15 1.93
C LYS A 84 -11.42 12.16 3.08
N ARG A 85 -10.42 11.29 3.22
CA ARG A 85 -10.33 10.33 4.33
C ARG A 85 -9.46 10.93 5.43
N SER A 86 -10.08 11.55 6.41
CA SER A 86 -9.36 12.22 7.48
C SER A 86 -8.51 11.29 8.35
N GLN A 87 -8.77 9.99 8.32
CA GLN A 87 -8.03 9.00 9.12
C GLN A 87 -6.77 8.47 8.43
N ALA A 88 -6.66 8.62 7.10
CA ALA A 88 -5.54 8.04 6.36
C ALA A 88 -4.20 8.69 6.67
N PRO A 89 -4.06 10.04 6.67
CA PRO A 89 -2.78 10.65 7.02
C PRO A 89 -2.24 10.25 8.38
N PRO A 90 -3.01 10.26 9.49
CA PRO A 90 -2.51 9.78 10.76
C PRO A 90 -2.07 8.32 10.74
N PHE A 91 -2.77 7.46 10.00
CA PHE A 91 -2.39 6.05 9.88
C PHE A 91 -0.99 5.91 9.31
N TYR A 92 -0.71 6.60 8.19
CA TYR A 92 0.59 6.48 7.54
C TYR A 92 1.68 7.18 8.33
N GLU A 93 1.40 8.36 8.88
CA GLU A 93 2.37 9.10 9.67
C GLU A 93 2.80 8.31 10.91
N GLY A 94 1.88 7.60 11.53
CA GLY A 94 2.19 6.74 12.67
C GLY A 94 3.10 5.55 12.33
N ARG A 95 3.32 5.29 11.05
CA ARG A 95 4.17 4.19 10.57
C ARG A 95 5.40 4.66 9.82
N GLY A 96 5.81 5.90 10.05
CA GLY A 96 7.04 6.44 9.51
C GLY A 96 6.92 7.07 8.14
N TYR A 97 5.72 7.28 7.64
CA TYR A 97 5.50 7.96 6.37
C TYR A 97 5.42 9.46 6.59
N ASN A 98 6.03 10.20 5.68
CA ASN A 98 6.03 11.65 5.73
C ASN A 98 5.24 12.21 4.57
N THR A 99 4.46 13.27 4.82
CA THR A 99 3.79 13.97 3.74
C THR A 99 4.82 14.68 2.88
N VAL A 100 4.89 14.32 1.60
CA VAL A 100 5.89 14.85 0.68
C VAL A 100 5.36 16.05 -0.08
N LYS A 101 4.12 15.93 -0.56
CA LYS A 101 3.48 17.02 -1.29
C LYS A 101 1.97 16.80 -1.38
N THR A 102 1.26 17.90 -1.63
CA THR A 102 -0.15 17.86 -2.04
C THR A 102 -0.18 18.16 -3.54
N GLN A 103 -0.96 17.40 -4.30
CA GLN A 103 -1.02 17.59 -5.75
C GLN A 103 -2.46 17.48 -6.25
N TYR A 104 -2.73 18.17 -7.37
CA TYR A 104 -3.98 17.99 -8.10
C TYR A 104 -3.82 16.83 -9.07
N VAL A 105 -4.89 16.07 -9.25
CA VAL A 105 -4.94 14.98 -10.21
C VAL A 105 -5.97 15.35 -11.27
N PHE A 106 -5.57 15.25 -12.54
CA PHE A 106 -6.45 15.56 -13.66
C PHE A 106 -6.75 14.29 -14.43
N HIS A 107 -7.98 14.18 -14.90
CA HIS A 107 -8.42 13.03 -15.69
C HIS A 107 -9.32 13.51 -16.82
N LYS A 108 -9.18 12.89 -17.99
CA LYS A 108 -10.06 13.12 -19.13
C LYS A 108 -10.56 11.77 -19.63
N GLY A 109 -11.87 11.58 -19.61
CA GLY A 109 -12.49 10.40 -20.18
C GLY A 109 -12.66 10.50 -21.69
N PHE A 110 -12.64 9.37 -22.34
CA PHE A 110 -12.81 9.31 -23.79
C PHE A 110 -14.05 8.48 -24.14
#